data_6d61d5a2431e4a5405c962f491d72254
#
_entry.id   6d61d5a2431e4a5405c962f491d72254
#
_cell.length_a   1.000
_cell.length_b   1.000
_cell.length_c   1.000
_cell.angle_alpha   90.00
_cell.angle_beta   90.00
_cell.angle_gamma   90.00
#
_symmetry.space_group_name_H-M   'P 1'
#
loop_
_entity.id
_entity.type
_entity.pdbx_description
1 polymer ?
#
loop_
_entity_poly.entity_id
_entity_poly.type
_entity_poly.pdbx_seq_one_letter_code
_entity_poly.pdbx_strand_id
1 'polypeptide(L)'
;MRLPPGLIRLVAAGAVAVAFAGTTAAQAPARPLATGVTVSDVGVQERLGFERIRATGATLTRVIVYWSMVAPETEPNSWDPTDPNDPSYDWSIFDAQIRMAVDAGLEPLVMLYQAPGWAERCRHTSAGICDPNPADFARFAEAAAKRYSGEFEGLPKVRYWEPWNEANLFLFFEPQYRNGRKVSPILYRELLNAFADKVKDVDPGNLVVAGGLAPIERPGGLGPLDFARRVFCMKGRKDPVPKPGCSQTARFDIWANNPYTTGGPTHQSAGPDDVSLGDLPEMARLLKAAKRARKIRSESSKVPFWVTEFSWDSAPPDPGGLPMGLLTRWTAEAMFRSWQAGVSKFFWLSLRDWPRTGGLPYSETIESGLYFRGPTLAQDRPKRVLKAFRFPFVAFRKPAGISIWGRTPESTPGRIGLWYRRGSGWERFGTVKADRDGIFRATVRTGLGRNMRGLVQARFGPELTVPFSLKPVKDRRQPPFGKKT
;
A
#
# COMPACT_ATOMS: atom_id res chain seq x y z
N MET A 1 18.55 56.21 72.98
CA MET A 1 19.48 56.22 71.83
C MET A 1 18.89 55.32 70.75
N ARG A 2 18.54 55.88 69.63
CA ARG A 2 17.67 55.25 68.58
C ARG A 2 18.56 54.50 67.60
N LEU A 3 18.18 53.26 67.26
CA LEU A 3 18.70 52.49 66.12
C LEU A 3 17.75 52.66 64.86
N PRO A 4 18.33 52.77 63.65
CA PRO A 4 17.54 52.93 62.44
C PRO A 4 17.08 51.58 61.84
N PRO A 5 16.07 51.56 60.97
CA PRO A 5 15.42 50.35 60.50
C PRO A 5 16.12 49.72 59.27
N GLY A 6 16.12 48.38 59.25
CA GLY A 6 16.75 47.59 58.20
C GLY A 6 15.87 47.53 56.92
N LEU A 7 16.51 47.60 55.75
CA LEU A 7 15.97 47.37 54.42
C LEU A 7 15.69 45.89 54.19
N ILE A 8 14.44 45.58 53.92
CA ILE A 8 14.01 44.29 53.35
C ILE A 8 14.18 44.39 51.83
N ARG A 9 15.12 43.64 51.26
CA ARG A 9 15.21 43.48 49.81
C ARG A 9 14.22 42.40 49.37
N LEU A 10 13.13 42.78 48.69
CA LEU A 10 12.30 41.84 47.89
C LEU A 10 13.06 41.44 46.63
N VAL A 11 13.37 40.17 46.51
CA VAL A 11 13.82 39.56 45.25
C VAL A 11 12.57 39.19 44.47
N ALA A 12 12.21 39.97 43.47
CA ALA A 12 11.18 39.64 42.52
C ALA A 12 11.73 38.61 41.52
N ALA A 13 11.27 37.36 41.59
CA ALA A 13 11.53 36.35 40.60
C ALA A 13 10.67 36.64 39.36
N GLY A 14 11.28 37.28 38.38
CA GLY A 14 10.64 37.50 37.07
C GLY A 14 10.56 36.19 36.27
N ALA A 15 9.38 35.63 36.15
CA ALA A 15 9.12 34.55 35.21
C ALA A 15 9.07 35.12 33.78
N VAL A 16 10.15 34.92 33.02
CA VAL A 16 10.16 35.25 31.59
C VAL A 16 9.38 34.15 30.84
N ALA A 17 8.13 34.44 30.53
CA ALA A 17 7.35 33.65 29.60
C ALA A 17 7.86 33.90 28.17
N VAL A 18 8.68 33.02 27.63
CA VAL A 18 9.10 33.04 26.24
C VAL A 18 7.93 32.55 25.41
N ALA A 19 7.18 33.47 24.84
CA ALA A 19 6.14 33.18 23.85
C ALA A 19 6.83 32.75 22.53
N PHE A 20 6.79 31.47 22.19
CA PHE A 20 7.23 30.97 20.91
C PHE A 20 6.16 31.31 19.86
N ALA A 21 6.26 32.45 19.21
CA ALA A 21 5.54 32.75 17.97
C ALA A 21 6.21 32.02 16.81
N GLY A 22 5.84 30.77 16.60
CA GLY A 22 6.23 30.01 15.41
C GLY A 22 5.42 30.49 14.21
N THR A 23 6.00 31.33 13.36
CA THR A 23 5.42 31.62 12.04
C THR A 23 5.48 30.36 11.18
N THR A 24 4.35 29.65 11.09
CA THR A 24 4.17 28.60 10.10
C THR A 24 3.93 29.25 8.75
N ALA A 25 4.92 29.21 7.86
CA ALA A 25 4.68 29.47 6.45
C ALA A 25 3.56 28.55 5.98
N ALA A 26 2.56 29.08 5.28
CA ALA A 26 1.49 28.30 4.69
C ALA A 26 2.09 27.25 3.76
N GLN A 27 2.04 26.00 4.16
CA GLN A 27 2.52 24.90 3.35
C GLN A 27 1.47 24.62 2.27
N ALA A 28 1.94 24.40 1.03
CA ALA A 28 1.09 23.89 -0.03
C ALA A 28 0.32 22.64 0.45
N PRO A 29 -0.95 22.45 0.04
CA PRO A 29 -1.74 21.30 0.47
C PRO A 29 -0.95 20.01 0.22
N ALA A 30 -0.86 19.17 1.23
CA ALA A 30 -0.19 17.89 1.10
C ALA A 30 -1.08 16.96 0.24
N ARG A 31 -0.44 16.02 -0.44
CA ARG A 31 -1.17 14.95 -1.13
C ARG A 31 -1.79 14.03 -0.09
N PRO A 32 -3.01 13.48 -0.31
CA PRO A 32 -3.58 12.49 0.58
C PRO A 32 -2.75 11.20 0.60
N LEU A 33 -2.83 10.46 1.69
CA LEU A 33 -2.37 9.08 1.79
C LEU A 33 -3.47 8.28 2.48
N ALA A 34 -4.34 7.65 1.72
CA ALA A 34 -5.28 6.69 2.27
C ALA A 34 -4.60 5.34 2.53
N THR A 35 -5.16 4.56 3.45
CA THR A 35 -4.64 3.22 3.74
C THR A 35 -5.69 2.16 3.47
N GLY A 36 -5.21 0.99 3.08
CA GLY A 36 -6.00 -0.23 2.89
C GLY A 36 -5.32 -1.44 3.52
N VAL A 37 -6.05 -2.52 3.59
CA VAL A 37 -5.53 -3.84 3.95
C VAL A 37 -5.90 -4.81 2.85
N THR A 38 -4.92 -5.58 2.36
CA THR A 38 -5.15 -6.66 1.41
C THR A 38 -5.62 -7.89 2.16
N VAL A 39 -6.78 -8.40 1.80
CA VAL A 39 -7.34 -9.65 2.28
C VAL A 39 -6.84 -10.76 1.36
N SER A 40 -5.76 -11.41 1.77
CA SER A 40 -5.15 -12.52 1.03
C SER A 40 -5.68 -13.88 1.46
N ASP A 41 -6.44 -13.93 2.55
CA ASP A 41 -7.02 -15.13 3.10
C ASP A 41 -8.50 -15.21 2.70
N VAL A 42 -8.86 -16.23 1.90
CA VAL A 42 -10.26 -16.56 1.59
C VAL A 42 -11.07 -16.78 2.89
N GLY A 43 -10.37 -17.02 4.00
CA GLY A 43 -10.96 -17.18 5.33
C GLY A 43 -11.38 -15.88 6.04
N VAL A 44 -11.15 -14.67 5.50
CA VAL A 44 -11.80 -13.46 6.04
C VAL A 44 -13.22 -13.37 5.45
N GLN A 45 -14.05 -14.34 5.83
CA GLN A 45 -15.47 -14.39 5.50
C GLN A 45 -16.34 -13.87 6.65
N GLU A 46 -15.71 -13.35 7.71
CA GLU A 46 -16.42 -12.88 8.90
C GLU A 46 -16.47 -11.35 8.92
N ARG A 47 -17.63 -10.80 9.23
CA ARG A 47 -17.86 -9.37 9.42
C ARG A 47 -16.83 -8.71 10.35
N LEU A 48 -16.47 -9.39 11.44
CA LEU A 48 -15.45 -8.93 12.40
C LEU A 48 -14.11 -8.62 11.73
N GLY A 49 -13.72 -9.35 10.67
CA GLY A 49 -12.49 -9.09 9.94
C GLY A 49 -12.50 -7.72 9.28
N PHE A 50 -13.58 -7.38 8.59
CA PHE A 50 -13.72 -6.07 7.92
C PHE A 50 -13.89 -4.93 8.92
N GLU A 51 -14.61 -5.15 10.02
CA GLU A 51 -14.70 -4.19 11.14
C GLU A 51 -13.31 -3.90 11.74
N ARG A 52 -12.47 -4.92 11.90
CA ARG A 52 -11.07 -4.75 12.33
C ARG A 52 -10.22 -4.00 11.32
N ILE A 53 -10.38 -4.27 10.01
CA ILE A 53 -9.71 -3.50 8.97
C ILE A 53 -10.09 -2.03 9.11
N ARG A 54 -11.38 -1.72 9.26
CA ARG A 54 -11.84 -0.35 9.46
C ARG A 54 -11.27 0.28 10.74
N ALA A 55 -11.21 -0.47 11.84
CA ALA A 55 -10.63 -0.04 13.11
C ALA A 55 -9.13 0.26 13.04
N THR A 56 -8.40 -0.26 12.05
CA THR A 56 -6.99 0.13 11.80
C THR A 56 -6.84 1.56 11.28
N GLY A 57 -7.94 2.24 10.95
CA GLY A 57 -7.95 3.54 10.26
C GLY A 57 -7.81 3.41 8.74
N ALA A 58 -7.90 2.20 8.20
CA ALA A 58 -8.01 1.97 6.77
C ALA A 58 -9.39 2.37 6.26
N THR A 59 -9.43 2.89 5.05
CA THR A 59 -10.66 3.23 4.32
C THR A 59 -10.90 2.37 3.10
N LEU A 60 -9.94 1.49 2.80
CA LEU A 60 -10.02 0.57 1.67
C LEU A 60 -9.69 -0.86 2.12
N THR A 61 -10.18 -1.82 1.33
CA THR A 61 -9.71 -3.20 1.38
C THR A 61 -9.52 -3.73 -0.03
N ARG A 62 -8.53 -4.60 -0.25
CA ARG A 62 -8.33 -5.29 -1.54
C ARG A 62 -8.89 -6.68 -1.41
N VAL A 63 -9.87 -7.01 -2.24
CA VAL A 63 -10.53 -8.33 -2.31
C VAL A 63 -10.06 -9.02 -3.58
N ILE A 64 -9.56 -10.24 -3.44
CA ILE A 64 -9.08 -11.05 -4.55
C ILE A 64 -10.21 -11.99 -4.99
N VAL A 65 -10.74 -11.76 -6.18
CA VAL A 65 -11.75 -12.61 -6.80
C VAL A 65 -11.06 -13.57 -7.75
N TYR A 66 -11.05 -14.83 -7.38
CA TYR A 66 -10.49 -15.89 -8.21
C TYR A 66 -11.50 -16.27 -9.30
N TRP A 67 -11.19 -15.97 -10.56
CA TRP A 67 -12.07 -16.29 -11.69
C TRP A 67 -12.35 -17.79 -11.77
N SER A 68 -11.35 -18.64 -11.52
CA SER A 68 -11.49 -20.10 -11.46
C SER A 68 -12.40 -20.62 -10.32
N MET A 69 -12.68 -19.79 -9.30
CA MET A 69 -13.63 -20.14 -8.23
C MET A 69 -15.05 -19.66 -8.52
N VAL A 70 -15.20 -18.67 -9.38
CA VAL A 70 -16.50 -18.10 -9.78
C VAL A 70 -17.04 -18.79 -11.02
N ALA A 71 -16.20 -18.99 -12.02
CA ALA A 71 -16.59 -19.63 -13.27
C ALA A 71 -16.55 -21.15 -13.14
N PRO A 72 -17.33 -21.87 -13.98
CA PRO A 72 -17.35 -23.33 -13.98
C PRO A 72 -15.97 -23.91 -14.38
N GLU A 73 -15.69 -25.11 -13.90
CA GLU A 73 -14.43 -25.84 -14.19
C GLU A 73 -14.27 -26.15 -15.70
N THR A 74 -15.39 -26.41 -16.38
CA THR A 74 -15.45 -26.61 -17.83
C THR A 74 -16.34 -25.58 -18.47
N GLU A 75 -15.95 -25.07 -19.66
CA GLU A 75 -16.76 -24.08 -20.37
C GLU A 75 -18.12 -24.69 -20.78
N PRO A 76 -19.25 -24.10 -20.34
CA PRO A 76 -20.57 -24.60 -20.73
C PRO A 76 -20.82 -24.44 -22.24
N ASN A 77 -21.52 -25.39 -22.82
CA ASN A 77 -21.88 -25.34 -24.26
C ASN A 77 -22.86 -24.19 -24.59
N SER A 78 -23.61 -23.73 -23.59
CA SER A 78 -24.59 -22.64 -23.75
C SER A 78 -24.64 -21.84 -22.46
N TRP A 79 -24.07 -20.64 -22.47
CA TRP A 79 -24.09 -19.66 -21.38
C TRP A 79 -23.77 -18.27 -21.91
N ASP A 80 -24.12 -17.25 -21.14
CA ASP A 80 -23.66 -15.88 -21.41
C ASP A 80 -22.61 -15.44 -20.38
N PRO A 81 -21.30 -15.51 -20.69
CA PRO A 81 -20.23 -15.10 -19.78
C PRO A 81 -20.23 -13.61 -19.44
N THR A 82 -21.11 -12.80 -20.03
CA THR A 82 -21.27 -11.37 -19.69
C THR A 82 -22.49 -11.10 -18.81
N ASP A 83 -23.34 -12.12 -18.58
CA ASP A 83 -24.47 -12.03 -17.67
C ASP A 83 -24.06 -12.45 -16.25
N PRO A 84 -24.07 -11.53 -15.26
CA PRO A 84 -23.76 -11.88 -13.88
C PRO A 84 -24.75 -12.83 -13.22
N ASN A 85 -25.92 -13.07 -13.83
CA ASN A 85 -26.97 -13.99 -13.39
C ASN A 85 -26.85 -15.38 -14.00
N ASP A 86 -25.94 -15.58 -14.95
CA ASP A 86 -25.80 -16.90 -15.53
C ASP A 86 -25.58 -17.94 -14.43
N PRO A 87 -26.38 -19.03 -14.37
CA PRO A 87 -26.32 -20.00 -13.29
C PRO A 87 -25.00 -20.79 -13.22
N SER A 88 -24.15 -20.65 -14.23
CA SER A 88 -22.80 -21.23 -14.25
C SER A 88 -21.81 -20.49 -13.35
N TYR A 89 -22.15 -19.27 -12.89
CA TYR A 89 -21.33 -18.51 -11.97
C TYR A 89 -21.70 -18.75 -10.51
N ASP A 90 -20.70 -18.95 -9.64
CA ASP A 90 -20.85 -18.93 -8.18
C ASP A 90 -20.12 -17.69 -7.57
N TRP A 91 -20.89 -16.65 -7.30
CA TRP A 91 -20.39 -15.42 -6.70
C TRP A 91 -20.50 -15.40 -5.16
N SER A 92 -21.07 -16.43 -4.55
CA SER A 92 -21.54 -16.42 -3.17
C SER A 92 -20.50 -15.94 -2.15
N ILE A 93 -19.26 -16.43 -2.26
CA ILE A 93 -18.14 -16.04 -1.36
C ILE A 93 -17.80 -14.57 -1.51
N PHE A 94 -17.71 -14.10 -2.76
CA PHE A 94 -17.23 -12.75 -3.06
C PHE A 94 -18.31 -11.71 -2.82
N ASP A 95 -19.58 -12.04 -3.08
CA ASP A 95 -20.73 -11.21 -2.68
C ASP A 95 -20.71 -10.93 -1.19
N ALA A 96 -20.53 -11.98 -0.40
CA ALA A 96 -20.47 -11.87 1.05
C ALA A 96 -19.29 -10.96 1.49
N GLN A 97 -18.10 -11.15 0.92
CA GLN A 97 -16.92 -10.34 1.25
C GLN A 97 -17.11 -8.87 0.88
N ILE A 98 -17.62 -8.59 -0.32
CA ILE A 98 -17.81 -7.21 -0.81
C ILE A 98 -18.91 -6.51 0.00
N ARG A 99 -20.03 -7.19 0.32
CA ARG A 99 -21.05 -6.64 1.22
C ARG A 99 -20.49 -6.30 2.59
N MET A 100 -19.79 -7.25 3.24
CA MET A 100 -19.19 -7.02 4.56
C MET A 100 -18.16 -5.90 4.57
N ALA A 101 -17.38 -5.75 3.48
CA ALA A 101 -16.43 -4.66 3.34
C ALA A 101 -17.13 -3.29 3.30
N VAL A 102 -18.17 -3.16 2.46
CA VAL A 102 -18.92 -1.91 2.32
C VAL A 102 -19.72 -1.59 3.58
N ASP A 103 -20.37 -2.59 4.21
CA ASP A 103 -21.08 -2.43 5.49
C ASP A 103 -20.15 -1.94 6.61
N ALA A 104 -18.89 -2.36 6.59
CA ALA A 104 -17.86 -1.85 7.51
C ALA A 104 -17.34 -0.45 7.16
N GLY A 105 -17.83 0.18 6.09
CA GLY A 105 -17.40 1.51 5.62
C GLY A 105 -16.04 1.48 4.91
N LEU A 106 -15.71 0.38 4.26
CA LEU A 106 -14.50 0.22 3.43
C LEU A 106 -14.86 0.31 1.95
N GLU A 107 -14.01 0.96 1.15
CA GLU A 107 -14.11 1.00 -0.30
C GLU A 107 -13.33 -0.19 -0.89
N PRO A 108 -13.98 -1.15 -1.58
CA PRO A 108 -13.27 -2.30 -2.14
C PRO A 108 -12.43 -1.92 -3.36
N LEU A 109 -11.18 -2.45 -3.42
CA LEU A 109 -10.42 -2.68 -4.63
C LEU A 109 -10.61 -4.15 -4.98
N VAL A 110 -11.33 -4.43 -6.07
CA VAL A 110 -11.58 -5.80 -6.52
C VAL A 110 -10.54 -6.19 -7.57
N MET A 111 -9.73 -7.19 -7.25
CA MET A 111 -8.78 -7.78 -8.16
C MET A 111 -9.39 -9.05 -8.78
N LEU A 112 -9.44 -9.13 -10.10
CA LEU A 112 -9.79 -10.36 -10.82
C LEU A 112 -8.52 -11.10 -11.22
N TYR A 113 -8.44 -12.38 -10.84
CA TYR A 113 -7.21 -13.16 -10.94
C TYR A 113 -7.51 -14.63 -11.20
N GLN A 114 -6.56 -15.35 -11.80
CA GLN A 114 -6.54 -16.80 -11.96
C GLN A 114 -7.70 -17.35 -12.85
N ALA A 115 -7.37 -17.66 -14.08
CA ALA A 115 -8.35 -18.16 -15.06
C ALA A 115 -8.76 -19.61 -14.78
N PRO A 116 -9.99 -20.03 -15.15
CA PRO A 116 -10.31 -21.43 -15.28
C PRO A 116 -9.51 -22.03 -16.44
N GLY A 117 -9.24 -23.36 -16.37
CA GLY A 117 -8.36 -24.02 -17.33
C GLY A 117 -8.76 -23.90 -18.81
N TRP A 118 -10.08 -23.79 -19.09
CA TRP A 118 -10.58 -23.60 -20.46
C TRP A 118 -10.28 -22.20 -21.03
N ALA A 119 -10.05 -21.21 -20.17
CA ALA A 119 -9.71 -19.85 -20.57
C ALA A 119 -8.19 -19.60 -20.67
N GLU A 120 -7.35 -20.61 -20.47
CA GLU A 120 -5.91 -20.54 -20.71
C GLU A 120 -5.55 -20.95 -22.14
N ARG A 121 -4.65 -20.21 -22.80
CA ARG A 121 -4.19 -20.50 -24.17
C ARG A 121 -2.98 -21.43 -24.22
N CYS A 122 -2.43 -21.84 -23.11
CA CYS A 122 -1.38 -22.84 -23.03
C CYS A 122 -1.87 -24.10 -22.31
N ARG A 123 -1.36 -25.24 -22.80
CA ARG A 123 -1.66 -26.55 -22.19
C ARG A 123 -0.71 -26.80 -21.03
N HIS A 124 -0.94 -26.15 -19.90
CA HIS A 124 -0.19 -26.40 -18.67
C HIS A 124 -1.14 -26.79 -17.53
N THR A 125 -0.57 -27.53 -16.59
CA THR A 125 -1.23 -27.92 -15.32
C THR A 125 -1.17 -26.81 -14.27
N SER A 126 -0.72 -25.63 -14.65
CA SER A 126 -0.58 -24.51 -13.75
C SER A 126 -1.96 -23.89 -13.47
N ALA A 127 -2.12 -23.47 -12.24
CA ALA A 127 -3.35 -23.02 -11.65
C ALA A 127 -3.87 -21.69 -12.23
N GLY A 128 -4.29 -21.67 -13.51
CA GLY A 128 -4.99 -20.54 -14.12
C GLY A 128 -4.13 -19.29 -14.38
N ILE A 129 -2.82 -19.46 -14.63
CA ILE A 129 -1.89 -18.34 -14.83
C ILE A 129 -1.26 -18.31 -16.23
N CYS A 130 -1.54 -19.32 -17.04
CA CYS A 130 -0.85 -19.53 -18.30
C CYS A 130 -1.55 -18.90 -19.49
N ASP A 131 -1.11 -17.72 -19.90
CA ASP A 131 -1.61 -16.98 -21.07
C ASP A 131 -3.15 -16.88 -21.09
N PRO A 132 -3.76 -16.29 -20.04
CA PRO A 132 -5.21 -16.17 -19.98
C PRO A 132 -5.73 -15.45 -21.23
N ASN A 133 -6.82 -15.96 -21.79
CA ASN A 133 -7.42 -15.39 -22.99
C ASN A 133 -8.00 -13.98 -22.70
N PRO A 134 -7.50 -12.91 -23.33
CA PRO A 134 -7.98 -11.56 -23.05
C PRO A 134 -9.47 -11.33 -23.32
N ALA A 135 -10.06 -12.02 -24.31
CA ALA A 135 -11.46 -11.86 -24.63
C ALA A 135 -12.36 -12.52 -23.56
N ASP A 136 -11.98 -13.70 -23.09
CA ASP A 136 -12.73 -14.41 -22.05
C ASP A 136 -12.61 -13.69 -20.72
N PHE A 137 -11.40 -13.22 -20.38
CA PHE A 137 -11.18 -12.41 -19.18
C PHE A 137 -11.97 -11.09 -19.20
N ALA A 138 -12.07 -10.46 -20.36
CA ALA A 138 -12.85 -9.23 -20.53
C ALA A 138 -14.36 -9.47 -20.37
N ARG A 139 -14.89 -10.61 -20.86
CA ARG A 139 -16.29 -11.01 -20.62
C ARG A 139 -16.59 -11.25 -19.15
N PHE A 140 -15.70 -11.97 -18.46
CA PHE A 140 -15.80 -12.15 -17.01
C PHE A 140 -15.73 -10.82 -16.25
N ALA A 141 -14.84 -9.92 -16.66
CA ALA A 141 -14.73 -8.58 -16.06
C ALA A 141 -16.00 -7.74 -16.30
N GLU A 142 -16.65 -7.89 -17.45
CA GLU A 142 -17.94 -7.27 -17.75
C GLU A 142 -19.02 -7.79 -16.81
N ALA A 143 -19.13 -9.11 -16.63
CA ALA A 143 -20.09 -9.72 -15.69
C ALA A 143 -19.84 -9.23 -14.26
N ALA A 144 -18.60 -9.24 -13.80
CA ALA A 144 -18.22 -8.74 -12.47
C ALA A 144 -18.59 -7.25 -12.29
N ALA A 145 -18.28 -6.40 -13.27
CA ALA A 145 -18.58 -4.97 -13.21
C ALA A 145 -20.10 -4.70 -13.22
N LYS A 146 -20.89 -5.46 -13.98
CA LYS A 146 -22.36 -5.40 -13.95
C LYS A 146 -22.90 -5.84 -12.58
N ARG A 147 -22.37 -6.93 -12.03
CA ARG A 147 -22.79 -7.46 -10.72
C ARG A 147 -22.59 -6.45 -9.60
N TYR A 148 -21.43 -5.81 -9.56
CA TYR A 148 -21.10 -4.83 -8.52
C TYR A 148 -21.24 -3.37 -9.02
N SER A 149 -22.23 -3.12 -9.87
CA SER A 149 -22.57 -1.77 -10.35
C SER A 149 -23.27 -0.90 -9.28
N GLY A 150 -23.84 -1.54 -8.25
CA GLY A 150 -24.71 -0.90 -7.27
C GLY A 150 -26.19 -0.92 -7.67
N GLU A 151 -26.50 -1.40 -8.87
CA GLU A 151 -27.87 -1.52 -9.40
C GLU A 151 -28.35 -2.98 -9.46
N PHE A 152 -27.43 -3.92 -9.26
CA PHE A 152 -27.69 -5.33 -9.40
C PHE A 152 -28.04 -5.98 -8.04
N GLU A 153 -29.25 -6.51 -7.88
CA GLU A 153 -29.73 -7.29 -6.72
C GLU A 153 -29.36 -6.72 -5.34
N GLY A 154 -29.28 -5.39 -5.20
CA GLY A 154 -28.89 -4.73 -3.96
C GLY A 154 -27.44 -5.00 -3.53
N LEU A 155 -26.58 -5.44 -4.47
CA LEU A 155 -25.15 -5.52 -4.25
C LEU A 155 -24.51 -4.13 -4.27
N PRO A 156 -23.47 -3.89 -3.47
CA PRO A 156 -22.84 -2.57 -3.40
C PRO A 156 -22.04 -2.25 -4.66
N LYS A 157 -21.89 -0.95 -4.95
CA LYS A 157 -21.05 -0.49 -6.05
C LYS A 157 -19.57 -0.66 -5.71
N VAL A 158 -18.82 -1.28 -6.63
CA VAL A 158 -17.37 -1.32 -6.66
C VAL A 158 -16.86 -0.32 -7.68
N ARG A 159 -15.92 0.51 -7.26
CA ARG A 159 -15.35 1.55 -8.13
C ARG A 159 -13.95 1.20 -8.64
N TYR A 160 -13.15 0.46 -7.87
CA TYR A 160 -11.77 0.14 -8.20
C TYR A 160 -11.64 -1.31 -8.64
N TRP A 161 -11.05 -1.50 -9.83
CA TRP A 161 -10.93 -2.78 -10.50
C TRP A 161 -9.48 -3.04 -10.89
N GLU A 162 -8.93 -4.17 -10.50
CA GLU A 162 -7.53 -4.52 -10.75
C GLU A 162 -7.46 -5.81 -11.58
N PRO A 163 -6.90 -5.75 -12.82
CA PRO A 163 -6.65 -6.94 -13.61
C PRO A 163 -5.33 -7.59 -13.21
N TRP A 164 -5.42 -8.79 -12.67
CA TRP A 164 -4.29 -9.67 -12.39
C TRP A 164 -3.41 -9.26 -11.21
N ASN A 165 -2.48 -10.19 -10.83
CA ASN A 165 -1.49 -10.02 -9.78
C ASN A 165 -0.08 -10.28 -10.33
N GLU A 166 0.89 -9.44 -10.00
CA GLU A 166 2.34 -9.61 -10.21
C GLU A 166 2.74 -10.25 -11.55
N ALA A 167 2.14 -9.78 -12.64
CA ALA A 167 2.30 -10.34 -13.99
C ALA A 167 3.76 -10.33 -14.51
N ASN A 168 4.68 -9.74 -13.78
CA ASN A 168 6.12 -9.78 -14.07
C ASN A 168 6.82 -11.02 -13.49
N LEU A 169 6.11 -11.90 -12.75
CA LEU A 169 6.64 -13.15 -12.21
C LEU A 169 5.97 -14.37 -12.81
N PHE A 170 6.77 -15.40 -13.10
CA PHE A 170 6.29 -16.70 -13.60
C PHE A 170 5.33 -17.41 -12.63
N LEU A 171 5.42 -17.10 -11.33
CA LEU A 171 4.52 -17.66 -10.31
C LEU A 171 3.08 -17.21 -10.45
N PHE A 172 2.84 -16.09 -11.14
CA PHE A 172 1.53 -15.47 -11.24
C PHE A 172 1.07 -15.24 -12.69
N PHE A 173 2.00 -15.28 -13.66
CA PHE A 173 1.67 -15.03 -15.06
C PHE A 173 2.67 -15.69 -16.00
N GLU A 174 2.22 -16.55 -16.87
CA GLU A 174 3.04 -17.26 -17.86
C GLU A 174 2.45 -17.09 -19.28
N PRO A 175 3.29 -17.21 -20.33
CA PRO A 175 4.74 -17.32 -20.27
C PRO A 175 5.41 -15.95 -20.11
N GLN A 176 6.49 -15.88 -19.35
CA GLN A 176 7.33 -14.68 -19.31
C GLN A 176 8.14 -14.50 -20.59
N TYR A 177 8.54 -15.63 -21.20
CA TYR A 177 9.38 -15.69 -22.41
C TYR A 177 8.82 -16.67 -23.43
N ARG A 178 8.92 -16.32 -24.71
CA ARG A 178 8.73 -17.25 -25.86
C ARG A 178 9.95 -17.13 -26.79
N ASN A 179 10.63 -18.24 -27.09
CA ASN A 179 11.82 -18.28 -27.94
C ASN A 179 12.86 -17.21 -27.53
N GLY A 180 13.15 -17.08 -26.23
CA GLY A 180 14.10 -16.13 -25.66
C GLY A 180 13.63 -14.66 -25.67
N ARG A 181 12.43 -14.36 -26.17
CA ARG A 181 11.86 -13.00 -26.18
C ARG A 181 10.93 -12.79 -25.00
N LYS A 182 11.05 -11.65 -24.33
CA LYS A 182 10.19 -11.23 -23.23
C LYS A 182 8.79 -10.93 -23.78
N VAL A 183 7.78 -11.74 -23.45
CA VAL A 183 6.42 -11.64 -24.01
C VAL A 183 5.38 -11.22 -22.95
N SER A 184 5.58 -11.56 -21.68
CA SER A 184 4.61 -11.26 -20.61
C SER A 184 4.13 -9.79 -20.57
N PRO A 185 4.97 -8.75 -20.82
CA PRO A 185 4.49 -7.37 -20.81
C PRO A 185 3.52 -7.05 -21.98
N ILE A 186 3.64 -7.79 -23.09
CA ILE A 186 2.75 -7.63 -24.25
C ILE A 186 1.42 -8.32 -23.95
N LEU A 187 1.48 -9.57 -23.49
CA LEU A 187 0.29 -10.35 -23.12
C LEU A 187 -0.51 -9.65 -22.00
N TYR A 188 0.20 -9.16 -20.98
CA TYR A 188 -0.43 -8.38 -19.90
C TYR A 188 -1.09 -7.10 -20.43
N ARG A 189 -0.47 -6.37 -21.37
CA ARG A 189 -1.07 -5.16 -21.94
C ARG A 189 -2.33 -5.49 -22.73
N GLU A 190 -2.36 -6.59 -23.47
CA GLU A 190 -3.56 -7.07 -24.20
C GLU A 190 -4.68 -7.41 -23.21
N LEU A 191 -4.37 -8.18 -22.16
CA LEU A 191 -5.29 -8.50 -21.08
C LEU A 191 -5.84 -7.24 -20.40
N LEU A 192 -4.95 -6.33 -20.00
CA LEU A 192 -5.29 -5.06 -19.36
C LEU A 192 -6.20 -4.19 -20.22
N ASN A 193 -5.90 -4.06 -21.52
CA ASN A 193 -6.69 -3.21 -22.42
C ASN A 193 -8.09 -3.78 -22.63
N ALA A 194 -8.21 -5.10 -22.87
CA ALA A 194 -9.49 -5.77 -23.03
C ALA A 194 -10.35 -5.67 -21.75
N PHE A 195 -9.74 -5.89 -20.59
CA PHE A 195 -10.37 -5.69 -19.29
C PHE A 195 -10.88 -4.24 -19.11
N ALA A 196 -9.99 -3.26 -19.35
CA ALA A 196 -10.32 -1.85 -19.16
C ALA A 196 -11.44 -1.37 -20.09
N ASP A 197 -11.47 -1.85 -21.31
CA ASP A 197 -12.53 -1.54 -22.26
C ASP A 197 -13.88 -1.99 -21.68
N LYS A 198 -13.99 -3.24 -21.24
CA LYS A 198 -15.27 -3.81 -20.75
C LYS A 198 -15.72 -3.24 -19.41
N VAL A 199 -14.81 -3.08 -18.45
CA VAL A 199 -15.14 -2.46 -17.16
C VAL A 199 -15.62 -1.02 -17.31
N LYS A 200 -15.03 -0.27 -18.27
CA LYS A 200 -15.42 1.10 -18.59
C LYS A 200 -16.72 1.18 -19.43
N ASP A 201 -16.99 0.19 -20.27
CA ASP A 201 -18.25 0.12 -21.03
C ASP A 201 -19.45 -0.05 -20.09
N VAL A 202 -19.30 -0.79 -18.98
CA VAL A 202 -20.35 -0.93 -17.95
C VAL A 202 -20.57 0.39 -17.20
N ASP A 203 -19.51 1.03 -16.75
CA ASP A 203 -19.59 2.35 -16.11
C ASP A 203 -18.28 3.13 -16.35
N PRO A 204 -18.33 4.25 -17.09
CA PRO A 204 -17.15 5.12 -17.29
C PRO A 204 -16.52 5.62 -15.98
N GLY A 205 -17.28 5.67 -14.88
CA GLY A 205 -16.82 6.03 -13.53
C GLY A 205 -15.96 4.95 -12.83
N ASN A 206 -15.93 3.73 -13.36
CA ASN A 206 -15.05 2.67 -12.87
C ASN A 206 -13.59 3.04 -13.11
N LEU A 207 -12.71 2.76 -12.14
CA LEU A 207 -11.29 3.08 -12.19
C LEU A 207 -10.44 1.82 -12.25
N VAL A 208 -9.66 1.68 -13.32
CA VAL A 208 -8.78 0.53 -13.54
C VAL A 208 -7.43 0.77 -12.88
N VAL A 209 -7.05 -0.14 -11.95
CA VAL A 209 -5.79 -0.15 -11.24
C VAL A 209 -4.87 -1.19 -11.89
N ALA A 210 -3.90 -0.76 -12.66
CA ALA A 210 -2.97 -1.64 -13.35
C ALA A 210 -1.65 -1.80 -12.61
N GLY A 211 -0.91 -2.84 -12.92
CA GLY A 211 0.43 -3.11 -12.38
C GLY A 211 0.39 -4.13 -11.25
N GLY A 212 0.38 -3.69 -10.00
CA GLY A 212 0.54 -4.60 -8.85
C GLY A 212 1.81 -5.45 -8.98
N LEU A 213 2.91 -4.87 -9.50
CA LEU A 213 4.10 -5.62 -9.89
C LEU A 213 4.95 -6.01 -8.69
N ALA A 214 5.48 -7.23 -8.72
CA ALA A 214 6.49 -7.71 -7.79
C ALA A 214 7.77 -6.87 -7.85
N PRO A 215 8.51 -6.74 -6.72
CA PRO A 215 9.58 -5.75 -6.61
C PRO A 215 10.87 -6.09 -7.35
N ILE A 216 11.14 -7.36 -7.58
CA ILE A 216 12.45 -7.83 -8.07
C ILE A 216 12.35 -8.78 -9.25
N GLU A 217 13.38 -8.77 -10.09
CA GLU A 217 13.60 -9.82 -11.06
C GLU A 217 13.98 -11.12 -10.35
N ARG A 218 13.25 -12.18 -10.65
CA ARG A 218 13.56 -13.55 -10.20
C ARG A 218 13.91 -14.41 -11.42
N PRO A 219 14.62 -15.51 -11.26
CA PRO A 219 14.78 -16.49 -12.34
C PRO A 219 13.40 -16.82 -12.95
N GLY A 220 13.28 -16.64 -14.26
CA GLY A 220 12.01 -16.83 -14.98
C GLY A 220 11.02 -15.66 -14.96
N GLY A 221 11.34 -14.52 -14.33
CA GLY A 221 10.52 -13.31 -14.32
C GLY A 221 11.22 -12.10 -14.94
N LEU A 222 10.62 -10.92 -14.81
CA LEU A 222 11.15 -9.64 -15.27
C LEU A 222 11.18 -8.63 -14.12
N GLY A 223 12.23 -7.81 -14.09
CA GLY A 223 12.26 -6.64 -13.21
C GLY A 223 11.12 -5.67 -13.53
N PRO A 224 10.44 -5.11 -12.52
CA PRO A 224 9.21 -4.33 -12.72
C PRO A 224 9.40 -3.08 -13.58
N LEU A 225 10.57 -2.42 -13.58
CA LEU A 225 10.82 -1.28 -14.48
C LEU A 225 10.96 -1.71 -15.95
N ASP A 226 11.62 -2.85 -16.23
CA ASP A 226 11.69 -3.37 -17.59
C ASP A 226 10.31 -3.81 -18.09
N PHE A 227 9.55 -4.50 -17.23
CA PHE A 227 8.18 -4.90 -17.52
C PHE A 227 7.31 -3.68 -17.85
N ALA A 228 7.26 -2.67 -16.98
CA ALA A 228 6.45 -1.47 -17.15
C ALA A 228 6.87 -0.66 -18.40
N ARG A 229 8.19 -0.52 -18.69
CA ARG A 229 8.65 0.12 -19.93
C ARG A 229 8.09 -0.58 -21.16
N ARG A 230 8.04 -1.92 -21.17
CA ARG A 230 7.50 -2.69 -22.31
C ARG A 230 5.98 -2.57 -22.41
N VAL A 231 5.27 -2.59 -21.29
CA VAL A 231 3.82 -2.32 -21.24
C VAL A 231 3.51 -0.95 -21.85
N PHE A 232 4.30 0.07 -21.52
CA PHE A 232 4.08 1.45 -22.01
C PHE A 232 4.75 1.79 -23.34
N CYS A 233 5.36 0.83 -24.03
CA CYS A 233 6.16 1.14 -25.22
C CYS A 233 7.21 2.25 -24.99
N MET A 234 7.89 2.22 -23.85
CA MET A 234 8.96 3.13 -23.47
C MET A 234 10.33 2.43 -23.50
N LYS A 235 11.39 3.21 -23.58
CA LYS A 235 12.81 2.79 -23.44
C LYS A 235 13.57 3.81 -22.59
N GLY A 236 14.75 3.41 -22.12
CA GLY A 236 15.60 4.25 -21.26
C GLY A 236 15.22 4.12 -19.77
N ARG A 237 16.26 4.04 -18.91
CA ARG A 237 16.10 3.87 -17.45
C ARG A 237 16.07 5.21 -16.73
N LYS A 238 17.09 6.06 -16.96
CA LYS A 238 17.18 7.37 -16.31
C LYS A 238 16.22 8.37 -16.94
N ASP A 239 16.18 8.39 -18.28
CA ASP A 239 15.35 9.30 -19.08
C ASP A 239 14.43 8.47 -19.99
N PRO A 240 13.25 8.05 -19.48
CA PRO A 240 12.31 7.26 -20.25
C PRO A 240 11.73 8.05 -21.42
N VAL A 241 11.86 7.49 -22.64
CA VAL A 241 11.33 8.04 -23.88
C VAL A 241 10.52 6.98 -24.64
N PRO A 242 9.64 7.35 -25.58
CA PRO A 242 8.93 6.38 -26.41
C PRO A 242 9.89 5.46 -27.17
N LYS A 243 9.55 4.19 -27.23
CA LYS A 243 10.32 3.20 -28.01
C LYS A 243 9.95 3.34 -29.48
N PRO A 244 10.91 3.57 -30.40
CA PRO A 244 10.65 3.57 -31.83
C PRO A 244 9.99 2.27 -32.30
N GLY A 245 9.06 2.36 -33.24
CA GLY A 245 8.35 1.20 -33.78
C GLY A 245 7.31 0.57 -32.83
N CYS A 246 7.06 1.17 -31.65
CA CYS A 246 6.03 0.70 -30.71
C CYS A 246 4.92 1.76 -30.57
N SER A 247 3.83 1.59 -31.34
CA SER A 247 2.67 2.51 -31.36
C SER A 247 1.66 2.26 -30.24
N GLN A 248 1.70 1.09 -29.60
CA GLN A 248 0.72 0.64 -28.61
C GLN A 248 0.65 1.54 -27.37
N THR A 249 -0.52 1.53 -26.74
CA THR A 249 -0.81 2.23 -25.48
C THR A 249 -1.40 1.26 -24.45
N ALA A 250 -1.26 1.58 -23.17
CA ALA A 250 -1.92 0.86 -22.09
C ALA A 250 -3.11 1.70 -21.56
N ARG A 251 -4.28 1.07 -21.37
CA ARG A 251 -5.50 1.71 -20.87
C ARG A 251 -5.71 1.41 -19.40
N PHE A 252 -5.54 2.42 -18.54
CA PHE A 252 -5.78 2.32 -17.10
C PHE A 252 -5.82 3.71 -16.47
N ASP A 253 -6.36 3.82 -15.27
CA ASP A 253 -6.46 5.08 -14.53
C ASP A 253 -5.38 5.23 -13.46
N ILE A 254 -5.00 4.15 -12.78
CA ILE A 254 -4.13 4.11 -11.62
C ILE A 254 -3.06 3.05 -11.85
N TRP A 255 -1.83 3.32 -11.40
CA TRP A 255 -0.74 2.33 -11.42
C TRP A 255 -0.38 1.87 -10.02
N ALA A 256 -0.15 0.58 -9.84
CA ALA A 256 0.22 -0.03 -8.57
C ALA A 256 1.57 -0.76 -8.64
N ASN A 257 2.22 -0.88 -7.49
CA ASN A 257 3.40 -1.73 -7.25
C ASN A 257 3.32 -2.37 -5.87
N ASN A 258 3.97 -3.54 -5.73
CA ASN A 258 4.16 -4.26 -4.48
C ASN A 258 5.64 -4.15 -4.08
N PRO A 259 6.12 -3.03 -3.51
CA PRO A 259 7.53 -2.70 -3.40
C PRO A 259 8.18 -3.34 -2.17
N TYR A 260 7.97 -4.64 -1.94
CA TYR A 260 8.64 -5.37 -0.88
C TYR A 260 10.15 -5.13 -0.93
N THR A 261 10.79 -5.11 0.21
CA THR A 261 12.21 -4.76 0.31
C THR A 261 12.96 -5.74 1.19
N THR A 262 14.20 -5.99 0.80
CA THR A 262 15.13 -6.84 1.54
C THR A 262 15.85 -6.09 2.68
N GLY A 263 15.53 -4.83 2.85
CA GLY A 263 16.10 -3.97 3.87
C GLY A 263 15.06 -3.04 4.49
N GLY A 264 15.49 -1.90 5.00
CA GLY A 264 14.63 -0.89 5.59
C GLY A 264 13.92 0.00 4.55
N PRO A 265 13.18 1.02 5.01
CA PRO A 265 12.35 1.88 4.16
C PRO A 265 13.10 2.72 3.12
N THR A 266 14.40 2.82 3.21
CA THR A 266 15.26 3.55 2.26
C THR A 266 16.13 2.64 1.41
N HIS A 267 16.00 1.32 1.61
CA HIS A 267 16.79 0.35 0.88
C HIS A 267 16.42 0.35 -0.60
N GLN A 268 17.43 0.45 -1.45
CA GLN A 268 17.32 0.29 -2.89
C GLN A 268 17.74 -1.12 -3.29
N SER A 269 17.04 -1.69 -4.24
CA SER A 269 17.36 -3.01 -4.79
C SER A 269 18.70 -3.00 -5.53
N ALA A 270 19.36 -4.15 -5.57
CA ALA A 270 20.60 -4.32 -6.31
C ALA A 270 20.36 -4.39 -7.83
N GLY A 271 19.23 -4.94 -8.25
CA GLY A 271 18.84 -5.08 -9.65
C GLY A 271 18.46 -3.73 -10.25
N PRO A 272 18.95 -3.46 -11.44
CA PRO A 272 18.74 -2.15 -12.07
C PRO A 272 17.30 -1.88 -12.54
N ASP A 273 16.51 -2.91 -12.68
CA ASP A 273 15.10 -2.84 -13.07
C ASP A 273 14.14 -3.23 -11.96
N ASP A 274 14.66 -3.44 -10.75
CA ASP A 274 13.90 -3.72 -9.54
C ASP A 274 13.28 -2.44 -8.97
N VAL A 275 12.18 -2.61 -8.23
CA VAL A 275 11.50 -1.52 -7.52
C VAL A 275 11.13 -1.99 -6.12
N SER A 276 12.08 -1.90 -5.19
CA SER A 276 11.77 -1.99 -3.77
C SER A 276 11.26 -0.62 -3.26
N LEU A 277 10.96 -0.53 -1.97
CA LEU A 277 10.40 0.70 -1.39
C LEU A 277 11.29 1.94 -1.64
N GLY A 278 12.62 1.78 -1.62
CA GLY A 278 13.57 2.87 -1.91
C GLY A 278 13.59 3.32 -3.37
N ASP A 279 13.10 2.49 -4.29
CA ASP A 279 13.12 2.73 -5.73
C ASP A 279 11.80 3.26 -6.30
N LEU A 280 10.75 3.41 -5.48
CA LEU A 280 9.46 3.97 -5.90
C LEU A 280 9.58 5.28 -6.71
N PRO A 281 10.51 6.22 -6.42
CA PRO A 281 10.70 7.42 -7.23
C PRO A 281 11.05 7.13 -8.70
N GLU A 282 11.68 5.99 -9.00
CA GLU A 282 12.03 5.61 -10.38
C GLU A 282 10.78 5.18 -11.16
N MET A 283 9.91 4.37 -10.56
CA MET A 283 8.63 4.02 -11.16
C MET A 283 7.76 5.28 -11.37
N ALA A 284 7.68 6.16 -10.39
CA ALA A 284 6.94 7.43 -10.52
C ALA A 284 7.47 8.29 -11.69
N ARG A 285 8.78 8.31 -11.94
CA ARG A 285 9.41 8.99 -13.06
C ARG A 285 8.99 8.37 -14.40
N LEU A 286 9.01 7.04 -14.50
CA LEU A 286 8.57 6.30 -15.69
C LEU A 286 7.10 6.59 -16.01
N LEU A 287 6.21 6.52 -15.02
CA LEU A 287 4.78 6.83 -15.18
C LEU A 287 4.55 8.25 -15.70
N LYS A 288 5.24 9.23 -15.12
CA LYS A 288 5.16 10.63 -15.57
C LYS A 288 5.64 10.79 -17.02
N ALA A 289 6.71 10.10 -17.40
CA ALA A 289 7.24 10.15 -18.77
C ALA A 289 6.27 9.46 -19.75
N ALA A 290 5.76 8.29 -19.44
CA ALA A 290 4.82 7.55 -20.28
C ALA A 290 3.48 8.30 -20.46
N LYS A 291 2.95 8.94 -19.41
CA LYS A 291 1.74 9.77 -19.52
C LYS A 291 1.96 10.99 -20.42
N ARG A 292 3.09 11.72 -20.26
CA ARG A 292 3.45 12.83 -21.13
C ARG A 292 3.61 12.42 -22.60
N ALA A 293 4.15 11.24 -22.82
CA ALA A 293 4.33 10.65 -24.15
C ALA A 293 3.04 10.05 -24.74
N ARG A 294 1.88 10.19 -24.06
CA ARG A 294 0.58 9.64 -24.47
C ARG A 294 0.59 8.11 -24.66
N LYS A 295 1.46 7.42 -23.91
CA LYS A 295 1.54 5.95 -23.91
C LYS A 295 0.62 5.30 -22.88
N ILE A 296 -0.01 6.10 -22.03
CA ILE A 296 -1.05 5.71 -21.07
C ILE A 296 -2.34 6.43 -21.45
N ARG A 297 -3.38 5.67 -21.80
CA ARG A 297 -4.76 6.16 -22.00
C ARG A 297 -5.46 6.19 -20.64
N SER A 298 -5.76 7.35 -20.15
CA SER A 298 -6.49 7.60 -18.91
C SER A 298 -7.14 8.98 -19.04
N GLU A 299 -8.32 9.14 -18.48
CA GLU A 299 -9.05 10.41 -18.49
C GLU A 299 -8.38 11.44 -17.57
N SER A 300 -7.71 10.99 -16.51
CA SER A 300 -6.98 11.86 -15.61
C SER A 300 -5.71 12.45 -16.26
N SER A 301 -5.43 13.73 -15.99
CA SER A 301 -4.18 14.39 -16.40
C SER A 301 -2.92 13.80 -15.74
N LYS A 302 -3.08 13.16 -14.59
CA LYS A 302 -2.03 12.47 -13.83
C LYS A 302 -2.44 11.04 -13.57
N VAL A 303 -1.48 10.13 -13.56
CA VAL A 303 -1.68 8.75 -13.11
C VAL A 303 -1.42 8.68 -11.60
N PRO A 304 -2.45 8.45 -10.76
CA PRO A 304 -2.24 8.15 -9.36
C PRO A 304 -1.37 6.91 -9.19
N PHE A 305 -0.51 6.93 -8.16
CA PHE A 305 0.40 5.83 -7.87
C PHE A 305 0.04 5.21 -6.52
N TRP A 306 -0.14 3.88 -6.50
CA TRP A 306 -0.54 3.11 -5.33
C TRP A 306 0.50 2.05 -4.96
N VAL A 307 0.45 1.62 -3.72
CA VAL A 307 1.06 0.40 -3.23
C VAL A 307 -0.08 -0.53 -2.84
N THR A 308 -0.25 -1.64 -3.56
CA THR A 308 -1.36 -2.58 -3.35
C THR A 308 -1.01 -3.74 -2.44
N GLU A 309 0.30 -3.97 -2.22
CA GLU A 309 0.80 -4.87 -1.18
C GLU A 309 2.14 -4.38 -0.65
N PHE A 310 2.28 -4.40 0.65
CA PHE A 310 3.56 -4.17 1.31
C PHE A 310 3.50 -4.62 2.76
N SER A 311 4.57 -5.27 3.24
CA SER A 311 4.74 -5.64 4.64
C SER A 311 6.16 -6.12 4.92
N TRP A 312 6.41 -6.47 6.17
CA TRP A 312 7.53 -7.28 6.65
C TRP A 312 7.01 -8.25 7.69
N ASP A 313 7.57 -9.44 7.75
CA ASP A 313 7.28 -10.39 8.80
C ASP A 313 7.80 -9.93 10.15
N SER A 314 7.10 -10.27 11.21
CA SER A 314 7.39 -9.87 12.57
C SER A 314 8.05 -10.98 13.39
N ALA A 315 8.99 -10.60 14.23
CA ALA A 315 9.51 -11.45 15.30
C ALA A 315 9.03 -10.93 16.66
N PRO A 316 8.22 -11.71 17.41
CA PRO A 316 7.56 -12.95 17.03
C PRO A 316 6.44 -12.75 16.00
N PRO A 317 5.88 -13.81 15.36
CA PRO A 317 6.16 -15.21 15.58
C PRO A 317 7.32 -15.78 14.76
N ASP A 318 7.68 -15.17 13.60
CA ASP A 318 8.80 -15.63 12.79
C ASP A 318 10.15 -15.26 13.42
N PRO A 319 11.00 -16.24 13.82
CA PRO A 319 12.34 -15.92 14.35
C PRO A 319 13.24 -15.15 13.35
N GLY A 320 13.01 -15.31 12.04
CA GLY A 320 13.69 -14.60 10.95
C GLY A 320 13.11 -13.21 10.66
N GLY A 321 11.95 -12.89 11.21
CA GLY A 321 11.26 -11.63 10.99
C GLY A 321 11.91 -10.43 11.66
N LEU A 322 11.34 -9.25 11.43
CA LEU A 322 11.80 -8.01 12.07
C LEU A 322 11.40 -7.99 13.56
N PRO A 323 12.33 -7.62 14.45
CA PRO A 323 11.98 -7.33 15.83
C PRO A 323 10.84 -6.29 15.89
N MET A 324 9.80 -6.55 16.68
CA MET A 324 8.56 -5.75 16.72
C MET A 324 8.80 -4.23 16.86
N GLY A 325 9.80 -3.80 17.61
CA GLY A 325 10.15 -2.39 17.78
C GLY A 325 10.66 -1.77 16.47
N LEU A 326 11.46 -2.51 15.71
CA LEU A 326 12.00 -2.08 14.42
C LEU A 326 10.90 -2.07 13.36
N LEU A 327 10.11 -3.13 13.28
CA LEU A 327 8.95 -3.23 12.38
C LEU A 327 8.01 -2.04 12.57
N THR A 328 7.64 -1.74 13.84
CA THR A 328 6.77 -0.62 14.17
C THR A 328 7.32 0.73 13.67
N ARG A 329 8.64 0.97 13.84
CA ARG A 329 9.31 2.17 13.35
C ARG A 329 9.31 2.23 11.83
N TRP A 330 9.68 1.13 11.18
CA TRP A 330 9.81 1.06 9.74
C TRP A 330 8.46 1.15 9.02
N THR A 331 7.38 0.65 9.62
CA THR A 331 6.03 0.82 9.07
C THR A 331 5.66 2.30 8.91
N ALA A 332 5.87 3.11 9.94
CA ALA A 332 5.62 4.55 9.84
C ALA A 332 6.54 5.23 8.80
N GLU A 333 7.79 4.82 8.74
CA GLU A 333 8.76 5.35 7.77
C GLU A 333 8.44 4.89 6.33
N ALA A 334 7.98 3.65 6.13
CA ALA A 334 7.55 3.15 4.83
C ALA A 334 6.39 3.97 4.25
N MET A 335 5.39 4.27 5.07
CA MET A 335 4.27 5.13 4.65
C MET A 335 4.74 6.54 4.30
N PHE A 336 5.67 7.11 5.08
CA PHE A 336 6.27 8.40 4.76
C PHE A 336 7.05 8.38 3.44
N ARG A 337 7.89 7.35 3.20
CA ARG A 337 8.68 7.22 1.96
C ARG A 337 7.78 7.01 0.74
N SER A 338 6.76 6.17 0.87
CA SER A 338 5.75 5.99 -0.17
C SER A 338 5.04 7.30 -0.50
N TRP A 339 4.61 8.04 0.53
CA TRP A 339 4.02 9.36 0.35
C TRP A 339 4.98 10.35 -0.35
N GLN A 340 6.27 10.38 0.03
CA GLN A 340 7.27 11.20 -0.65
C GLN A 340 7.42 10.85 -2.13
N ALA A 341 7.39 9.58 -2.48
CA ALA A 341 7.47 9.09 -3.86
C ALA A 341 6.20 9.38 -4.70
N GLY A 342 5.12 9.86 -4.08
CA GLY A 342 3.88 10.19 -4.78
C GLY A 342 2.76 9.19 -4.63
N VAL A 343 2.94 8.17 -3.81
CA VAL A 343 1.90 7.19 -3.49
C VAL A 343 0.75 7.88 -2.78
N SER A 344 -0.48 7.60 -3.23
CA SER A 344 -1.72 8.16 -2.68
C SER A 344 -2.58 7.14 -1.92
N LYS A 345 -2.38 5.84 -2.16
CA LYS A 345 -2.99 4.76 -1.38
C LYS A 345 -1.95 3.69 -1.08
N PHE A 346 -1.96 3.19 0.16
CA PHE A 346 -0.98 2.24 0.66
C PHE A 346 -1.69 1.09 1.38
N PHE A 347 -1.56 -0.12 0.84
CA PHE A 347 -2.19 -1.32 1.38
C PHE A 347 -1.15 -2.17 2.12
N TRP A 348 -1.53 -2.60 3.32
CA TRP A 348 -0.75 -3.54 4.13
C TRP A 348 -1.21 -4.97 3.87
N LEU A 349 -0.28 -5.89 3.72
CA LEU A 349 -0.52 -7.33 3.64
C LEU A 349 -0.07 -7.95 4.97
N SER A 350 -0.93 -8.43 5.85
CA SER A 350 -2.35 -8.60 5.82
C SER A 350 -2.99 -8.15 7.15
N LEU A 351 -4.29 -8.46 7.38
CA LEU A 351 -4.95 -8.16 8.66
C LEU A 351 -4.35 -9.00 9.79
N ARG A 352 -4.19 -10.30 9.57
CA ARG A 352 -3.69 -11.28 10.55
C ARG A 352 -2.62 -12.15 9.93
N ASP A 353 -1.77 -12.75 10.77
CA ASP A 353 -0.76 -13.72 10.30
C ASP A 353 -1.44 -14.88 9.57
N TRP A 354 -0.74 -15.44 8.59
CA TRP A 354 -1.26 -16.59 7.85
C TRP A 354 -1.34 -17.84 8.72
N PRO A 355 -2.24 -18.78 8.41
CA PRO A 355 -2.30 -20.06 9.14
C PRO A 355 -1.07 -20.90 8.79
N ARG A 356 -0.44 -21.47 9.82
CA ARG A 356 0.62 -22.47 9.67
C ARG A 356 0.04 -23.87 9.69
N THR A 357 -0.81 -24.19 8.73
CA THR A 357 -1.41 -25.53 8.59
C THR A 357 -0.34 -26.56 8.23
N GLY A 358 -0.44 -27.75 8.82
CA GLY A 358 0.50 -28.84 8.56
C GLY A 358 1.94 -28.60 9.03
N GLY A 359 2.18 -27.58 9.88
CA GLY A 359 3.52 -27.29 10.39
C GLY A 359 4.46 -26.62 9.35
N LEU A 360 3.89 -25.94 8.35
CA LEU A 360 4.65 -25.21 7.33
C LEU A 360 5.76 -24.34 7.94
N PRO A 361 6.96 -24.31 7.32
CA PRO A 361 8.02 -23.43 7.79
C PRO A 361 7.65 -21.95 7.56
N TYR A 362 8.26 -21.06 8.34
CA TYR A 362 8.03 -19.60 8.20
C TYR A 362 8.40 -19.04 6.82
N SER A 363 9.25 -19.73 6.05
CA SER A 363 9.57 -19.37 4.67
C SER A 363 8.43 -19.55 3.67
N GLU A 364 7.37 -20.26 4.07
CA GLU A 364 6.20 -20.57 3.24
C GLU A 364 4.92 -19.90 3.77
N THR A 365 5.02 -19.14 4.86
CA THR A 365 3.91 -18.41 5.47
C THR A 365 4.24 -16.92 5.57
N ILE A 366 3.26 -16.09 5.89
CA ILE A 366 3.39 -14.64 6.00
C ILE A 366 2.97 -14.23 7.42
N GLU A 367 3.93 -13.78 8.23
CA GLU A 367 3.73 -13.32 9.60
C GLU A 367 3.71 -11.79 9.70
N SER A 368 3.24 -11.15 8.65
CA SER A 368 3.16 -9.69 8.54
C SER A 368 1.82 -9.11 8.99
N GLY A 369 0.93 -9.92 9.55
CA GLY A 369 -0.36 -9.47 10.03
C GLY A 369 -0.28 -8.28 10.99
N LEU A 370 -1.27 -7.39 10.96
CA LEU A 370 -1.47 -6.36 11.99
C LEU A 370 -1.90 -6.97 13.32
N TYR A 371 -2.39 -8.21 13.27
CA TYR A 371 -2.75 -9.02 14.43
C TYR A 371 -1.97 -10.34 14.41
N PHE A 372 -1.57 -10.79 15.59
CA PHE A 372 -1.19 -12.20 15.80
C PHE A 372 -2.41 -13.07 15.60
N ARG A 373 -2.29 -14.13 14.80
CA ARG A 373 -3.38 -15.09 14.58
C ARG A 373 -3.68 -15.87 15.86
N GLY A 374 -4.92 -15.83 16.30
CA GLY A 374 -5.50 -16.74 17.28
C GLY A 374 -6.24 -17.90 16.61
N PRO A 375 -6.77 -18.85 17.38
CA PRO A 375 -7.62 -19.92 16.86
C PRO A 375 -8.84 -19.42 16.07
N THR A 376 -9.44 -18.31 16.51
CA THR A 376 -10.53 -17.61 15.82
C THR A 376 -10.17 -16.15 15.62
N LEU A 377 -10.87 -15.45 14.71
CA LEU A 377 -10.72 -14.00 14.55
C LEU A 377 -10.91 -13.25 15.87
N ALA A 378 -11.89 -13.61 16.67
CA ALA A 378 -12.16 -12.96 17.95
C ALA A 378 -10.98 -13.04 18.94
N GLN A 379 -10.18 -14.10 18.86
CA GLN A 379 -9.04 -14.36 19.73
C GLN A 379 -7.71 -13.77 19.18
N ASP A 380 -7.71 -13.15 18.01
CA ASP A 380 -6.54 -12.47 17.50
C ASP A 380 -6.12 -11.33 18.42
N ARG A 381 -4.80 -11.16 18.59
CA ARG A 381 -4.24 -10.11 19.44
C ARG A 381 -3.55 -9.04 18.58
N PRO A 382 -3.82 -7.74 18.81
CA PRO A 382 -3.18 -6.68 18.02
C PRO A 382 -1.67 -6.66 18.24
N LYS A 383 -0.92 -6.54 17.15
CA LYS A 383 0.52 -6.28 17.19
C LYS A 383 0.76 -4.78 17.39
N ARG A 384 1.92 -4.42 17.94
CA ARG A 384 2.32 -3.02 18.12
C ARG A 384 2.40 -2.26 16.80
N VAL A 385 2.67 -2.94 15.69
CA VAL A 385 2.72 -2.37 14.33
C VAL A 385 1.39 -1.76 13.91
N LEU A 386 0.25 -2.32 14.34
CA LEU A 386 -1.07 -1.78 14.08
C LEU A 386 -1.18 -0.31 14.50
N LYS A 387 -0.63 0.05 15.66
CA LYS A 387 -0.64 1.43 16.14
C LYS A 387 0.17 2.37 15.24
N ALA A 388 1.29 1.90 14.68
CA ALA A 388 2.09 2.69 13.72
C ALA A 388 1.41 2.79 12.35
N PHE A 389 0.65 1.78 11.94
CA PHE A 389 -0.15 1.81 10.72
C PHE A 389 -1.34 2.77 10.86
N ARG A 390 -2.06 2.73 11.99
CA ARG A 390 -3.21 3.60 12.26
C ARG A 390 -2.81 5.07 12.38
N PHE A 391 -1.74 5.36 13.11
CA PHE A 391 -1.25 6.72 13.35
C PHE A 391 0.26 6.80 13.05
N PRO A 392 0.65 6.77 11.76
CA PRO A 392 2.05 6.82 11.36
C PRO A 392 2.65 8.19 11.68
N PHE A 393 3.86 8.16 12.28
CA PHE A 393 4.61 9.35 12.64
C PHE A 393 6.10 9.11 12.53
N VAL A 394 6.80 10.03 11.87
CA VAL A 394 8.25 10.05 11.77
C VAL A 394 8.82 11.41 12.18
N ALA A 395 10.00 11.41 12.74
CA ALA A 395 10.72 12.60 13.14
C ALA A 395 12.22 12.45 12.87
N PHE A 396 12.78 13.38 12.11
CA PHE A 396 14.19 13.36 11.72
C PHE A 396 14.90 14.64 12.15
N ARG A 397 16.09 14.50 12.69
CA ARG A 397 16.95 15.64 12.99
C ARG A 397 17.37 16.36 11.72
N LYS A 398 17.31 17.67 11.73
CA LYS A 398 17.81 18.58 10.70
C LYS A 398 18.63 19.69 11.37
N PRO A 399 19.51 20.38 10.63
CA PRO A 399 20.25 21.53 11.20
C PRO A 399 19.34 22.59 11.83
N ALA A 400 18.16 22.83 11.24
CA ALA A 400 17.20 23.85 11.71
C ALA A 400 16.21 23.34 12.79
N GLY A 401 16.31 22.07 13.23
CA GLY A 401 15.38 21.51 14.22
C GLY A 401 14.98 20.08 13.94
N ILE A 402 13.71 19.73 14.15
CA ILE A 402 13.15 18.39 13.89
C ILE A 402 12.17 18.49 12.73
N SER A 403 12.45 17.79 11.66
CA SER A 403 11.49 17.59 10.57
C SER A 403 10.56 16.45 10.94
N ILE A 404 9.26 16.70 10.92
CA ILE A 404 8.22 15.73 11.23
C ILE A 404 7.30 15.52 10.05
N TRP A 405 6.74 14.33 9.97
CA TRP A 405 5.61 13.98 9.13
C TRP A 405 4.73 12.96 9.85
N GLY A 406 3.45 13.03 9.61
CA GLY A 406 2.49 12.02 10.08
C GLY A 406 1.14 12.18 9.41
N ARG A 407 0.29 11.18 9.65
CA ARG A 407 -1.11 11.15 9.22
C ARG A 407 -1.98 10.80 10.42
N THR A 408 -2.99 11.61 10.69
CA THR A 408 -3.95 11.33 11.77
C THR A 408 -4.73 10.03 11.49
N PRO A 409 -5.24 9.37 12.53
CA PRO A 409 -6.21 8.30 12.35
C PRO A 409 -7.36 8.74 11.47
N GLU A 410 -7.75 7.88 10.51
CA GLU A 410 -8.88 8.11 9.59
C GLU A 410 -8.77 9.39 8.73
N SER A 411 -7.54 9.90 8.57
CA SER A 411 -7.27 11.13 7.80
C SER A 411 -8.05 12.36 8.31
N THR A 412 -8.27 12.46 9.60
CA THR A 412 -9.05 13.54 10.22
C THR A 412 -8.22 14.83 10.36
N PRO A 413 -8.69 16.00 9.93
CA PRO A 413 -8.01 17.27 10.15
C PRO A 413 -8.04 17.68 11.62
N GLY A 414 -7.03 18.47 12.05
CA GLY A 414 -7.04 19.00 13.42
C GLY A 414 -5.67 19.39 13.95
N ARG A 415 -5.62 19.71 15.24
CA ARG A 415 -4.39 20.13 15.94
C ARG A 415 -3.67 18.94 16.55
N ILE A 416 -2.37 18.83 16.28
CA ILE A 416 -1.47 17.79 16.75
C ILE A 416 -0.52 18.38 17.76
N GLY A 417 -0.51 17.86 18.99
CA GLY A 417 0.52 18.17 19.97
C GLY A 417 1.78 17.36 19.72
N LEU A 418 2.94 17.97 19.85
CA LEU A 418 4.25 17.33 19.69
C LEU A 418 4.94 17.27 21.05
N TRP A 419 5.39 16.08 21.43
CA TRP A 419 5.95 15.79 22.73
C TRP A 419 7.33 15.16 22.61
N TYR A 420 8.22 15.54 23.50
CA TYR A 420 9.57 15.03 23.62
C TYR A 420 9.77 14.40 24.99
N ARG A 421 10.42 13.25 25.04
CA ARG A 421 10.72 12.56 26.31
C ARG A 421 11.98 13.13 26.93
N ARG A 422 11.84 13.73 28.13
CA ARG A 422 12.93 14.23 28.95
C ARG A 422 12.98 13.46 30.28
N GLY A 423 14.04 12.70 30.49
CA GLY A 423 14.09 11.79 31.63
C GLY A 423 12.95 10.76 31.59
N SER A 424 12.17 10.68 32.63
CA SER A 424 10.96 9.83 32.71
C SER A 424 9.68 10.49 32.16
N GLY A 425 9.66 11.82 31.99
CA GLY A 425 8.50 12.61 31.63
C GLY A 425 8.40 12.93 30.13
N TRP A 426 7.24 13.44 29.74
CA TRP A 426 6.96 13.95 28.41
C TRP A 426 6.69 15.45 28.49
N GLU A 427 7.45 16.24 27.74
CA GLU A 427 7.29 17.71 27.63
C GLU A 427 6.77 18.06 26.24
N ARG A 428 5.79 18.96 26.18
CA ARG A 428 5.28 19.48 24.92
C ARG A 428 6.27 20.48 24.35
N PHE A 429 6.71 20.29 23.10
CA PHE A 429 7.65 21.20 22.44
C PHE A 429 7.06 21.90 21.21
N GLY A 430 5.83 21.60 20.82
CA GLY A 430 5.19 22.26 19.69
C GLY A 430 3.79 21.78 19.41
N THR A 431 3.19 22.43 18.39
CA THR A 431 1.90 22.07 17.82
C THR A 431 1.98 22.24 16.31
N VAL A 432 1.32 21.35 15.57
CA VAL A 432 1.18 21.43 14.13
C VAL A 432 -0.28 21.17 13.77
N LYS A 433 -0.74 21.65 12.63
CA LYS A 433 -2.09 21.39 12.10
C LYS A 433 -2.02 20.30 11.02
N ALA A 434 -2.86 19.29 11.13
CA ALA A 434 -3.13 18.37 10.04
C ALA A 434 -4.08 19.06 9.05
N ASP A 435 -3.83 18.85 7.75
CA ASP A 435 -4.67 19.35 6.67
C ASP A 435 -5.98 18.55 6.55
N ARG A 436 -6.76 18.84 5.51
CA ARG A 436 -8.05 18.17 5.25
C ARG A 436 -7.92 16.66 5.03
N ASP A 437 -6.74 16.19 4.62
CA ASP A 437 -6.43 14.79 4.36
C ASP A 437 -5.74 14.14 5.57
N GLY A 438 -5.72 14.82 6.72
CA GLY A 438 -5.11 14.34 7.96
C GLY A 438 -3.58 14.37 7.95
N ILE A 439 -2.93 14.89 6.89
CA ILE A 439 -1.47 14.95 6.80
C ILE A 439 -0.95 16.17 7.56
N PHE A 440 0.03 15.94 8.43
CA PHE A 440 0.76 17.01 9.09
C PHE A 440 2.26 16.87 8.86
N ARG A 441 2.91 18.00 8.61
CA ARG A 441 4.35 18.09 8.39
C ARG A 441 4.88 19.45 8.81
N ALA A 442 6.05 19.48 9.41
CA ALA A 442 6.72 20.72 9.78
C ALA A 442 8.20 20.47 10.00
N THR A 443 8.99 21.53 9.97
CA THR A 443 10.28 21.59 10.65
C THR A 443 10.12 22.46 11.87
N VAL A 444 10.11 21.82 13.04
CA VAL A 444 9.94 22.51 14.33
C VAL A 444 11.31 22.92 14.84
N ARG A 445 11.53 24.22 14.99
CA ARG A 445 12.71 24.74 15.65
C ARG A 445 12.61 24.40 17.14
N THR A 446 13.63 23.78 17.68
CA THR A 446 13.71 23.45 19.11
C THR A 446 14.87 24.17 19.71
N GLY A 447 14.69 24.79 20.89
CA GLY A 447 15.81 25.31 21.72
C GLY A 447 16.72 24.21 22.28
N LEU A 448 16.44 22.95 21.92
CA LEU A 448 17.08 21.74 22.44
C LEU A 448 18.29 21.32 21.58
N GLY A 449 19.17 22.20 21.21
CA GLY A 449 20.49 21.96 20.61
C GLY A 449 20.62 20.88 19.51
N ARG A 450 21.70 20.91 18.73
CA ARG A 450 22.02 19.99 17.63
C ARG A 450 22.18 18.51 18.06
N ASN A 451 22.34 18.23 19.35
CA ASN A 451 22.59 16.90 19.90
C ASN A 451 21.35 16.21 20.50
N MET A 452 20.15 16.72 20.23
CA MET A 452 18.91 16.12 20.73
C MET A 452 18.84 14.63 20.40
N ARG A 453 18.93 13.81 21.44
CA ARG A 453 18.76 12.35 21.37
C ARG A 453 17.56 12.01 22.22
N GLY A 454 16.67 11.16 21.76
CA GLY A 454 15.52 10.75 22.56
C GLY A 454 14.33 10.33 21.72
N LEU A 455 13.19 10.31 22.35
CA LEU A 455 11.93 9.89 21.76
C LEU A 455 11.01 11.09 21.53
N VAL A 456 10.37 11.10 20.39
CA VAL A 456 9.35 12.10 20.03
C VAL A 456 8.05 11.38 19.73
N GLN A 457 6.91 11.94 20.13
CA GLN A 457 5.60 11.43 19.76
C GLN A 457 4.65 12.55 19.40
N ALA A 458 3.62 12.23 18.64
CA ALA A 458 2.50 13.11 18.34
C ALA A 458 1.24 12.67 19.08
N ARG A 459 0.39 13.63 19.43
CA ARG A 459 -0.90 13.41 20.07
C ARG A 459 -2.01 14.11 19.30
N PHE A 460 -3.07 13.39 19.01
CA PHE A 460 -4.29 13.88 18.39
C PHE A 460 -5.50 13.45 19.23
N GLY A 461 -6.10 14.38 19.95
CA GLY A 461 -7.13 14.04 20.96
C GLY A 461 -6.57 13.04 22.00
N PRO A 462 -7.25 11.91 22.23
CA PRO A 462 -6.78 10.84 23.10
C PRO A 462 -5.71 9.94 22.43
N GLU A 463 -5.59 9.97 21.11
CA GLU A 463 -4.70 9.10 20.34
C GLU A 463 -3.23 9.55 20.42
N LEU A 464 -2.35 8.59 20.60
CA LEU A 464 -0.90 8.79 20.67
C LEU A 464 -0.22 7.93 19.60
N THR A 465 0.76 8.52 18.91
CA THR A 465 1.64 7.73 18.03
C THR A 465 2.54 6.81 18.87
N VAL A 466 3.10 5.80 18.22
CA VAL A 466 4.25 5.11 18.81
C VAL A 466 5.41 6.11 18.90
N PRO A 467 6.14 6.18 20.04
CA PRO A 467 7.29 7.04 20.18
C PRO A 467 8.36 6.76 19.11
N PHE A 468 8.76 7.79 18.38
CA PHE A 468 9.77 7.69 17.33
C PHE A 468 11.13 8.14 17.87
N SER A 469 12.15 7.27 17.77
CA SER A 469 13.50 7.58 18.20
C SER A 469 14.22 8.49 17.20
N LEU A 470 14.80 9.58 17.67
CA LEU A 470 15.66 10.46 16.88
C LEU A 470 17.03 9.86 16.59
N LYS A 471 17.39 8.72 17.22
CA LYS A 471 18.59 7.97 16.88
C LYS A 471 18.42 7.35 15.49
N PRO A 472 19.35 7.57 14.55
CA PRO A 472 19.32 6.89 13.26
C PRO A 472 19.35 5.39 13.44
N VAL A 473 18.55 4.68 12.65
CA VAL A 473 18.62 3.23 12.53
C VAL A 473 19.29 2.93 11.20
N LYS A 474 20.32 2.09 11.24
CA LYS A 474 20.96 1.62 10.01
C LYS A 474 20.01 0.72 9.27
N ASP A 475 20.03 0.82 7.95
CA ASP A 475 19.39 -0.15 7.07
C ASP A 475 19.97 -1.54 7.37
N ARG A 476 19.10 -2.53 7.51
CA ARG A 476 19.51 -3.92 7.77
C ARG A 476 18.85 -4.77 6.71
N ARG A 477 19.62 -5.66 6.11
CA ARG A 477 19.08 -6.74 5.29
C ARG A 477 18.38 -7.73 6.19
N GLN A 478 17.22 -8.19 5.78
CA GLN A 478 16.42 -9.17 6.49
C GLN A 478 16.37 -10.49 5.70
N PRO A 479 16.49 -11.64 6.37
CA PRO A 479 16.00 -12.89 5.80
C PRO A 479 14.46 -12.78 5.56
N PRO A 480 13.86 -13.53 4.60
CA PRO A 480 14.49 -14.49 3.71
C PRO A 480 15.17 -13.85 2.49
N PHE A 481 15.13 -12.55 2.35
CA PHE A 481 15.60 -11.81 1.18
C PHE A 481 17.11 -11.59 1.13
N GLY A 482 17.87 -12.35 1.84
CA GLY A 482 19.20 -12.53 1.44
C GLY A 482 20.32 -12.00 2.24
N LYS A 483 21.16 -12.94 2.49
CA LYS A 483 22.61 -12.71 2.38
C LYS A 483 22.91 -12.44 0.89
N LYS A 484 23.69 -11.37 0.58
CA LYS A 484 24.44 -11.37 -0.67
C LYS A 484 25.28 -12.65 -0.65
N THR A 485 25.05 -13.53 -1.59
CA THR A 485 26.07 -14.49 -1.99
C THR A 485 27.20 -13.76 -2.61
#